data_8acc3546670bfde31b1698546776ce76
#
_entry.id   8acc3546670bfde31b1698546776ce76
#
_cell.length_a   1.000
_cell.length_b   1.000
_cell.length_c   1.000
_cell.angle_alpha   90.00
_cell.angle_beta   90.00
_cell.angle_gamma   90.00
#
_symmetry.space_group_name_H-M   'P 1'
#
loop_
_entity.id
_entity.type
_entity.pdbx_description
1 polymer ?
#
loop_
_entity_poly.entity_id
_entity_poly.type
_entity_poly.pdbx_seq_one_letter_code
_entity_poly.pdbx_strand_id
1 'polypeptide(L)'
;YPHNVSLIASDEGFGQNDYVETERPLVIVTAPGPGSGKMAVCLSQLYNENKRGVRAGYAKFETFPVWNLPLKHPVNIAYEAATADLNDVNMIDPFHLEAYNKIAINYNRDVEIYPVLNALFEGIYGSNPYKSPTDMGVNMVGFCISDDEACCEASKNEIVRRYYAATNKMAAGACNEDEINKIQMLFNQAKITTDYRKVTVAAKNHKKETGHTSSAIELEDGTIICGHSSELLGCSAALLLNVTKQLAGIDHELKLIPQSMIEPIQHTKVNYLGGHNPRLHTDEVLVALSVLSENDENCRKALEQLPKLRGCQAHCTVMLSDVDQ
;
A
#
# COMPACT_ATOMS: atom_id res chain seq x y z
N TYR A 1 -19.35 -17.00 11.43
CA TYR A 1 -18.58 -18.21 11.77
C TYR A 1 -19.48 -19.43 11.59
N PRO A 2 -18.94 -20.60 11.20
CA PRO A 2 -19.73 -21.80 11.02
C PRO A 2 -20.34 -22.26 12.35
N HIS A 3 -21.65 -22.44 12.37
CA HIS A 3 -22.38 -22.89 13.56
C HIS A 3 -22.29 -24.40 13.81
N ASN A 4 -21.84 -25.19 12.81
CA ASN A 4 -21.74 -26.64 12.91
C ASN A 4 -20.39 -27.13 12.37
N VAL A 5 -19.34 -27.01 13.20
CA VAL A 5 -17.97 -27.41 12.86
C VAL A 5 -17.89 -28.93 12.56
N SER A 6 -18.65 -29.76 13.30
CA SER A 6 -18.66 -31.19 13.11
C SER A 6 -19.24 -31.61 11.74
N LEU A 7 -20.22 -30.88 11.24
CA LEU A 7 -20.76 -31.10 9.90
C LEU A 7 -19.76 -30.69 8.82
N ILE A 8 -19.08 -29.56 9.03
CA ILE A 8 -18.08 -29.04 8.07
C ILE A 8 -16.91 -30.02 7.91
N ALA A 9 -16.38 -30.54 9.03
CA ALA A 9 -15.29 -31.51 9.03
C ALA A 9 -15.81 -32.97 8.93
N SER A 10 -16.76 -33.22 8.02
CA SER A 10 -17.39 -34.52 7.78
C SER A 10 -17.51 -34.84 6.28
N ASP A 11 -17.95 -36.06 5.98
CA ASP A 11 -18.24 -36.50 4.61
C ASP A 11 -19.37 -35.71 3.96
N GLU A 12 -20.30 -35.16 4.75
CA GLU A 12 -21.38 -34.26 4.28
C GLU A 12 -20.95 -32.81 4.12
N GLY A 13 -19.81 -32.45 4.70
CA GLY A 13 -19.18 -31.12 4.58
C GLY A 13 -18.02 -31.14 3.60
N PHE A 14 -16.80 -31.14 4.12
CA PHE A 14 -15.56 -31.12 3.29
C PHE A 14 -15.49 -32.33 2.33
N GLY A 15 -16.12 -33.48 2.70
CA GLY A 15 -16.15 -34.66 1.85
C GLY A 15 -16.96 -34.51 0.55
N GLN A 16 -17.83 -33.48 0.47
CA GLN A 16 -18.57 -33.16 -0.76
C GLN A 16 -17.81 -32.26 -1.74
N ASN A 17 -16.70 -31.69 -1.31
CA ASN A 17 -15.90 -30.84 -2.18
C ASN A 17 -15.00 -31.66 -3.10
N ASP A 18 -14.77 -31.16 -4.30
CA ASP A 18 -13.85 -31.76 -5.25
C ASP A 18 -12.46 -31.93 -4.65
N TYR A 19 -11.88 -33.12 -4.85
CA TYR A 19 -10.49 -33.36 -4.51
C TYR A 19 -9.58 -32.96 -5.65
N VAL A 20 -8.54 -32.18 -5.35
CA VAL A 20 -7.51 -31.82 -6.31
C VAL A 20 -6.34 -32.80 -6.20
N GLU A 21 -6.09 -33.58 -7.26
CA GLU A 21 -4.94 -34.45 -7.32
C GLU A 21 -3.64 -33.63 -7.38
N THR A 22 -2.70 -33.97 -6.49
CA THR A 22 -1.42 -33.28 -6.38
C THR A 22 -0.27 -34.25 -6.44
N GLU A 23 0.78 -33.91 -7.19
CA GLU A 23 1.99 -34.76 -7.39
C GLU A 23 3.18 -34.26 -6.57
N ARG A 24 3.11 -33.06 -6.00
CA ARG A 24 4.22 -32.42 -5.31
C ARG A 24 4.00 -32.37 -3.79
N PRO A 25 5.09 -32.49 -3.00
CA PRO A 25 4.97 -32.42 -1.54
C PRO A 25 4.56 -31.05 -1.01
N LEU A 26 4.79 -29.98 -1.78
CA LEU A 26 4.37 -28.59 -1.46
C LEU A 26 3.34 -28.14 -2.47
N VAL A 27 2.15 -27.82 -1.96
CA VAL A 27 1.03 -27.28 -2.73
C VAL A 27 0.74 -25.86 -2.25
N ILE A 28 0.74 -24.88 -3.17
CA ILE A 28 0.50 -23.48 -2.86
C ILE A 28 -0.88 -23.08 -3.35
N VAL A 29 -1.73 -22.61 -2.43
CA VAL A 29 -3.06 -22.07 -2.72
C VAL A 29 -3.00 -20.55 -2.69
N THR A 30 -3.27 -19.92 -3.84
CA THR A 30 -3.29 -18.46 -3.98
C THR A 30 -4.66 -18.00 -4.44
N ALA A 31 -4.99 -16.72 -4.18
CA ALA A 31 -6.20 -16.08 -4.69
C ALA A 31 -6.07 -14.55 -4.64
N PRO A 32 -6.94 -13.81 -5.36
CA PRO A 32 -6.79 -12.37 -5.58
C PRO A 32 -6.78 -11.49 -4.32
N GLY A 33 -7.36 -11.95 -3.20
CA GLY A 33 -7.44 -11.11 -2.01
C GLY A 33 -7.92 -11.81 -0.74
N PRO A 34 -8.09 -11.07 0.36
CA PRO A 34 -8.71 -11.55 1.60
C PRO A 34 -10.14 -12.04 1.35
N GLY A 35 -10.60 -13.02 2.13
CA GLY A 35 -11.97 -13.55 2.02
C GLY A 35 -12.25 -14.40 0.78
N SER A 36 -11.28 -14.67 -0.09
CA SER A 36 -11.43 -15.43 -1.33
C SER A 36 -11.47 -16.96 -1.17
N GLY A 37 -11.61 -17.47 0.06
CA GLY A 37 -11.82 -18.90 0.33
C GLY A 37 -10.56 -19.77 0.40
N LYS A 38 -9.34 -19.21 0.31
CA LYS A 38 -8.07 -19.97 0.36
C LYS A 38 -8.02 -21.00 1.49
N MET A 39 -8.37 -20.56 2.70
CA MET A 39 -8.35 -21.42 3.88
C MET A 39 -9.34 -22.57 3.76
N ALA A 40 -10.57 -22.31 3.29
CA ALA A 40 -11.58 -23.34 3.11
C ALA A 40 -11.14 -24.41 2.09
N VAL A 41 -10.50 -23.99 0.99
CA VAL A 41 -9.92 -24.91 0.01
C VAL A 41 -8.82 -25.76 0.64
N CYS A 42 -7.90 -25.15 1.40
CA CYS A 42 -6.84 -25.89 2.10
C CYS A 42 -7.42 -26.93 3.08
N LEU A 43 -8.37 -26.52 3.93
CA LEU A 43 -8.96 -27.42 4.93
C LEU A 43 -9.76 -28.57 4.28
N SER A 44 -10.49 -28.27 3.21
CA SER A 44 -11.18 -29.31 2.42
C SER A 44 -10.21 -30.31 1.80
N GLN A 45 -9.11 -29.81 1.23
CA GLN A 45 -8.05 -30.67 0.67
C GLN A 45 -7.42 -31.53 1.78
N LEU A 46 -7.11 -30.96 2.94
CA LEU A 46 -6.54 -31.69 4.08
C LEU A 46 -7.49 -32.79 4.60
N TYR A 47 -8.80 -32.52 4.64
CA TYR A 47 -9.80 -33.53 5.01
C TYR A 47 -9.75 -34.72 4.05
N ASN A 48 -9.75 -34.45 2.75
CA ASN A 48 -9.69 -35.49 1.72
C ASN A 48 -8.37 -36.24 1.70
N GLU A 49 -7.22 -35.57 1.94
CA GLU A 49 -5.92 -36.21 2.08
C GLU A 49 -5.89 -37.16 3.28
N ASN A 50 -6.40 -36.71 4.44
CA ASN A 50 -6.46 -37.51 5.65
C ASN A 50 -7.34 -38.76 5.46
N LYS A 51 -8.49 -38.65 4.78
CA LYS A 51 -9.35 -39.78 4.41
C LYS A 51 -8.65 -40.81 3.51
N ARG A 52 -7.69 -40.36 2.71
CA ARG A 52 -6.86 -41.21 1.83
C ARG A 52 -5.61 -41.77 2.54
N GLY A 53 -5.45 -41.47 3.83
CA GLY A 53 -4.32 -41.92 4.63
C GLY A 53 -3.05 -41.08 4.42
N VAL A 54 -3.16 -39.94 3.73
CA VAL A 54 -2.05 -39.01 3.55
C VAL A 54 -2.03 -38.01 4.69
N ARG A 55 -0.90 -37.94 5.42
CA ARG A 55 -0.72 -37.03 6.53
C ARG A 55 -0.17 -35.69 6.03
N ALA A 56 -1.05 -34.88 5.46
CA ALA A 56 -0.69 -33.55 4.98
C ALA A 56 -0.74 -32.51 6.12
N GLY A 57 0.09 -31.48 6.05
CA GLY A 57 0.12 -30.35 6.98
C GLY A 57 -0.43 -29.09 6.35
N TYR A 58 -0.66 -28.07 7.16
CA TYR A 58 -1.11 -26.74 6.75
C TYR A 58 -0.10 -25.68 7.19
N ALA A 59 0.17 -24.72 6.33
CA ALA A 59 0.90 -23.52 6.71
C ALA A 59 0.32 -22.29 6.01
N LYS A 60 0.13 -21.20 6.75
CA LYS A 60 -0.25 -19.88 6.24
C LYS A 60 1.01 -19.05 6.07
N PHE A 61 1.34 -18.69 4.84
CA PHE A 61 2.46 -17.78 4.57
C PHE A 61 2.03 -16.34 4.78
N GLU A 62 2.72 -15.64 5.67
CA GLU A 62 2.43 -14.26 6.03
C GLU A 62 3.71 -13.44 6.09
N THR A 63 3.64 -12.20 5.61
CA THR A 63 4.71 -11.22 5.73
C THR A 63 4.44 -10.24 6.86
N PHE A 64 3.19 -9.88 7.11
CA PHE A 64 2.75 -8.91 8.11
C PHE A 64 1.50 -9.41 8.87
N PRO A 65 1.33 -9.02 10.16
CA PRO A 65 2.31 -8.32 11.00
C PRO A 65 3.59 -9.14 11.18
N VAL A 66 4.69 -8.49 11.50
CA VAL A 66 5.97 -9.19 11.73
C VAL A 66 5.99 -9.75 13.15
N TRP A 67 5.98 -11.06 13.28
CA TRP A 67 5.71 -11.77 14.54
C TRP A 67 6.74 -11.56 15.65
N ASN A 68 8.00 -11.44 15.28
CA ASN A 68 9.13 -11.30 16.21
C ASN A 68 9.57 -9.86 16.48
N LEU A 69 8.82 -8.86 15.93
CA LEU A 69 9.00 -7.46 16.30
C LEU A 69 8.08 -7.06 17.45
N PRO A 70 8.41 -6.03 18.23
CA PRO A 70 7.51 -5.51 19.27
C PRO A 70 6.14 -5.09 18.69
N LEU A 71 5.08 -5.20 19.49
CA LEU A 71 3.71 -4.82 19.09
C LEU A 71 3.63 -3.40 18.52
N LYS A 72 4.34 -2.45 19.13
CA LYS A 72 4.35 -1.04 18.71
C LYS A 72 5.55 -0.68 17.83
N HIS A 73 6.16 -1.67 17.19
CA HIS A 73 7.21 -1.40 16.21
C HIS A 73 6.61 -0.67 14.99
N PRO A 74 7.27 0.37 14.44
CA PRO A 74 6.73 1.13 13.31
C PRO A 74 6.29 0.28 12.13
N VAL A 75 7.00 -0.79 11.82
CA VAL A 75 6.63 -1.77 10.76
C VAL A 75 5.24 -2.38 11.03
N ASN A 76 4.97 -2.82 12.26
CA ASN A 76 3.68 -3.39 12.63
C ASN A 76 2.57 -2.33 12.67
N ILE A 77 2.88 -1.11 13.12
CA ILE A 77 1.92 0.02 13.07
C ILE A 77 1.57 0.38 11.62
N ALA A 78 2.56 0.37 10.70
CA ALA A 78 2.32 0.63 9.28
C ALA A 78 1.43 -0.44 8.64
N TYR A 79 1.54 -1.69 9.07
CA TYR A 79 0.62 -2.75 8.65
C TYR A 79 -0.83 -2.44 9.05
N GLU A 80 -1.09 -2.01 10.30
CA GLU A 80 -2.42 -1.60 10.73
C GLU A 80 -2.96 -0.40 9.93
N ALA A 81 -2.09 0.55 9.57
CA ALA A 81 -2.48 1.66 8.70
C ALA A 81 -2.81 1.20 7.28
N ALA A 82 -2.11 0.19 6.77
CA ALA A 82 -2.34 -0.39 5.44
C ALA A 82 -3.62 -1.23 5.37
N THR A 83 -4.09 -1.75 6.50
CA THR A 83 -5.30 -2.59 6.62
C THR A 83 -6.40 -1.91 7.45
N ALA A 84 -6.39 -0.57 7.48
CA ALA A 84 -7.35 0.20 8.27
C ALA A 84 -8.80 -0.05 7.83
N ASP A 85 -9.02 -0.27 6.53
CA ASP A 85 -10.30 -0.64 5.91
C ASP A 85 -10.80 -2.04 6.31
N LEU A 86 -9.89 -2.94 6.67
CA LEU A 86 -10.20 -4.30 7.13
C LEU A 86 -10.39 -4.39 8.66
N ASN A 87 -10.15 -3.31 9.38
CA ASN A 87 -10.15 -3.27 10.84
C ASN A 87 -9.17 -4.25 11.50
N ASP A 88 -8.06 -4.59 10.83
CA ASP A 88 -7.00 -5.38 11.44
C ASP A 88 -6.33 -4.61 12.57
N VAL A 89 -6.17 -5.25 13.72
CA VAL A 89 -5.49 -4.72 14.89
C VAL A 89 -4.44 -5.73 15.33
N ASN A 90 -3.20 -5.28 15.46
CA ASN A 90 -2.13 -6.12 15.96
C ASN A 90 -2.31 -6.39 17.45
N MET A 91 -2.06 -7.64 17.84
CA MET A 91 -2.12 -8.06 19.24
C MET A 91 -1.08 -9.15 19.50
N ILE A 92 -0.78 -9.35 20.78
CA ILE A 92 0.00 -10.52 21.20
C ILE A 92 -0.90 -11.74 21.05
N ASP A 93 -0.39 -12.78 20.38
CA ASP A 93 -1.08 -14.06 20.27
C ASP A 93 -1.16 -14.73 21.67
N PRO A 94 -2.36 -14.78 22.29
CA PRO A 94 -2.50 -15.34 23.64
C PRO A 94 -2.29 -16.84 23.66
N PHE A 95 -2.66 -17.54 22.59
CA PHE A 95 -2.49 -18.99 22.49
C PHE A 95 -1.02 -19.37 22.36
N HIS A 96 -0.23 -18.58 21.62
CA HIS A 96 1.20 -18.79 21.48
C HIS A 96 1.94 -18.53 22.78
N LEU A 97 1.54 -17.45 23.48
CA LEU A 97 2.07 -17.12 24.78
C LEU A 97 1.76 -18.23 25.81
N GLU A 98 0.53 -18.74 25.85
CA GLU A 98 0.14 -19.81 26.76
C GLU A 98 0.87 -21.13 26.46
N ALA A 99 0.97 -21.51 25.18
CA ALA A 99 1.58 -22.78 24.78
C ALA A 99 3.08 -22.83 24.93
N TYR A 100 3.79 -21.68 24.72
CA TYR A 100 5.25 -21.66 24.57
C TYR A 100 5.95 -20.66 25.48
N ASN A 101 5.20 -19.86 26.24
CA ASN A 101 5.73 -18.74 27.03
C ASN A 101 6.59 -17.77 26.16
N LYS A 102 6.19 -17.59 24.90
CA LYS A 102 6.85 -16.72 23.92
C LYS A 102 5.86 -15.71 23.38
N ILE A 103 6.32 -14.45 23.27
CA ILE A 103 5.55 -13.39 22.64
C ILE A 103 5.68 -13.51 21.12
N ALA A 104 4.55 -13.56 20.43
CA ALA A 104 4.45 -13.40 19.00
C ALA A 104 3.34 -12.40 18.69
N ILE A 105 3.56 -11.54 17.69
CA ILE A 105 2.57 -10.56 17.26
C ILE A 105 1.77 -11.16 16.12
N ASN A 106 0.46 -11.12 16.24
CA ASN A 106 -0.49 -11.56 15.23
C ASN A 106 -1.59 -10.50 15.10
N TYR A 107 -2.58 -10.68 14.26
CA TYR A 107 -3.72 -9.77 14.16
C TYR A 107 -5.00 -10.41 14.68
N ASN A 108 -5.93 -9.55 15.12
CA ASN A 108 -7.16 -9.96 15.80
C ASN A 108 -7.94 -11.05 15.07
N ARG A 109 -8.12 -10.96 13.75
CA ARG A 109 -8.93 -11.93 12.98
C ARG A 109 -8.37 -13.35 13.04
N ASP A 110 -7.03 -13.52 13.01
CA ASP A 110 -6.42 -14.84 13.13
C ASP A 110 -6.56 -15.41 14.55
N VAL A 111 -6.43 -14.55 15.56
CA VAL A 111 -6.61 -14.93 16.96
C VAL A 111 -8.06 -15.31 17.24
N GLU A 112 -9.01 -14.53 16.76
CA GLU A 112 -10.45 -14.76 16.95
C GLU A 112 -10.95 -16.03 16.25
N ILE A 113 -10.42 -16.36 15.06
CA ILE A 113 -10.84 -17.55 14.32
C ILE A 113 -10.19 -18.84 14.84
N TYR A 114 -9.09 -18.74 15.59
CA TYR A 114 -8.31 -19.90 16.00
C TYR A 114 -9.11 -20.98 16.75
N PRO A 115 -10.04 -20.67 17.68
CA PRO A 115 -10.85 -21.72 18.32
C PRO A 115 -11.67 -22.56 17.33
N VAL A 116 -12.17 -21.93 16.26
CA VAL A 116 -12.89 -22.62 15.19
C VAL A 116 -11.94 -23.50 14.37
N LEU A 117 -10.75 -23.00 14.05
CA LEU A 117 -9.73 -23.76 13.33
C LEU A 117 -9.22 -24.93 14.17
N ASN A 118 -9.05 -24.74 15.47
CA ASN A 118 -8.71 -25.82 16.39
C ASN A 118 -9.71 -26.98 16.30
N ALA A 119 -11.00 -26.66 16.41
CA ALA A 119 -12.05 -27.66 16.31
C ALA A 119 -12.12 -28.34 14.91
N LEU A 120 -11.85 -27.62 13.83
CA LEU A 120 -11.78 -28.19 12.48
C LEU A 120 -10.58 -29.14 12.34
N PHE A 121 -9.40 -28.78 12.83
CA PHE A 121 -8.23 -29.67 12.82
C PHE A 121 -8.43 -30.91 13.68
N GLU A 122 -9.09 -30.78 14.85
CA GLU A 122 -9.48 -31.93 15.66
C GLU A 122 -10.44 -32.84 14.91
N GLY A 123 -11.41 -32.27 14.16
CA GLY A 123 -12.31 -33.03 13.32
C GLY A 123 -11.62 -33.75 12.16
N ILE A 124 -10.58 -33.15 11.58
CA ILE A 124 -9.85 -33.74 10.45
C ILE A 124 -8.85 -34.82 10.92
N TYR A 125 -8.07 -34.54 11.98
CA TYR A 125 -6.93 -35.37 12.38
C TYR A 125 -7.16 -36.17 13.67
N GLY A 126 -8.27 -35.95 14.38
CA GLY A 126 -8.48 -36.47 15.73
C GLY A 126 -7.73 -35.67 16.83
N SER A 127 -6.87 -34.76 16.46
CA SER A 127 -6.16 -33.84 17.37
C SER A 127 -5.60 -32.66 16.58
N ASN A 128 -5.54 -31.49 17.19
CA ASN A 128 -4.90 -30.33 16.53
C ASN A 128 -3.38 -30.39 16.67
N PRO A 129 -2.61 -30.42 15.57
CA PRO A 129 -1.15 -30.36 15.62
C PRO A 129 -0.63 -28.94 15.93
N TYR A 130 -1.46 -27.90 15.80
CA TYR A 130 -1.10 -26.50 16.00
C TYR A 130 -1.66 -25.97 17.30
N LYS A 131 -0.83 -25.35 18.13
CA LYS A 131 -1.23 -24.84 19.45
C LYS A 131 -1.62 -23.36 19.44
N SER A 132 -1.39 -22.66 18.31
CA SER A 132 -1.72 -21.24 18.16
C SER A 132 -1.90 -20.88 16.67
N PRO A 133 -2.50 -19.73 16.36
CA PRO A 133 -2.49 -19.23 14.99
C PRO A 133 -1.07 -18.95 14.48
N THR A 134 -0.15 -18.53 15.33
CA THR A 134 1.27 -18.37 14.99
C THR A 134 1.93 -19.69 14.59
N ASP A 135 1.59 -20.80 15.25
CA ASP A 135 2.08 -22.15 14.89
C ASP A 135 1.66 -22.59 13.49
N MET A 136 0.49 -22.16 13.04
CA MET A 136 -0.03 -22.50 11.71
C MET A 136 0.65 -21.73 10.58
N GLY A 137 1.51 -20.78 10.88
CA GLY A 137 2.02 -19.85 9.90
C GLY A 137 3.53 -19.92 9.67
N VAL A 138 3.94 -19.27 8.58
CA VAL A 138 5.33 -18.99 8.27
C VAL A 138 5.51 -17.49 8.09
N ASN A 139 6.27 -16.87 8.97
CA ASN A 139 6.58 -15.43 8.96
C ASN A 139 8.07 -15.25 9.26
N MET A 140 8.85 -15.02 8.20
CA MET A 140 10.32 -14.95 8.29
C MET A 140 10.87 -13.54 8.10
N VAL A 141 10.00 -12.55 7.76
CA VAL A 141 10.43 -11.18 7.40
C VAL A 141 11.26 -10.52 8.50
N GLY A 142 10.87 -10.67 9.76
CA GLY A 142 11.59 -10.05 10.87
C GLY A 142 13.01 -10.56 11.08
N PHE A 143 13.35 -11.76 10.58
CA PHE A 143 14.70 -12.29 10.61
C PHE A 143 15.57 -11.81 9.43
N CYS A 144 14.96 -11.16 8.44
CA CYS A 144 15.63 -10.63 7.25
C CYS A 144 15.93 -9.14 7.35
N ILE A 145 15.48 -8.46 8.42
CA ILE A 145 15.74 -7.03 8.64
C ILE A 145 17.24 -6.86 8.97
N SER A 146 17.94 -6.18 8.08
CA SER A 146 19.38 -5.86 8.25
C SER A 146 19.61 -4.41 8.71
N ASP A 147 18.64 -3.52 8.47
CA ASP A 147 18.64 -2.11 8.87
C ASP A 147 17.26 -1.75 9.43
N ASP A 148 17.16 -1.79 10.76
CA ASP A 148 15.91 -1.52 11.46
C ASP A 148 15.52 -0.04 11.44
N GLU A 149 16.51 0.86 11.43
CA GLU A 149 16.26 2.31 11.38
C GLU A 149 15.63 2.70 10.04
N ALA A 150 16.17 2.20 8.94
CA ALA A 150 15.60 2.41 7.60
C ALA A 150 14.16 1.84 7.50
N CYS A 151 13.91 0.66 8.07
CA CYS A 151 12.57 0.07 8.13
C CYS A 151 11.61 0.93 8.96
N CYS A 152 12.06 1.46 10.08
CA CYS A 152 11.27 2.35 10.94
C CYS A 152 10.94 3.68 10.24
N GLU A 153 11.90 4.29 9.56
CA GLU A 153 11.70 5.53 8.80
C GLU A 153 10.71 5.33 7.66
N ALA A 154 10.92 4.31 6.84
CA ALA A 154 10.03 3.96 5.74
C ALA A 154 8.58 3.69 6.24
N SER A 155 8.45 2.98 7.35
CA SER A 155 7.15 2.66 7.95
C SER A 155 6.40 3.91 8.43
N LYS A 156 7.09 4.84 9.08
CA LYS A 156 6.49 6.10 9.52
C LYS A 156 6.06 6.97 8.34
N ASN A 157 6.85 7.03 7.28
CA ASN A 157 6.48 7.69 6.03
C ASN A 157 5.24 7.03 5.39
N GLU A 158 5.16 5.70 5.41
CA GLU A 158 4.01 4.95 4.88
C GLU A 158 2.72 5.23 5.66
N ILE A 159 2.78 5.32 7.00
CA ILE A 159 1.61 5.67 7.82
C ILE A 159 1.04 7.03 7.40
N VAL A 160 1.89 8.03 7.18
CA VAL A 160 1.47 9.36 6.69
C VAL A 160 0.90 9.28 5.27
N ARG A 161 1.52 8.49 4.40
CA ARG A 161 1.03 8.28 3.03
C ARG A 161 -0.36 7.65 3.04
N ARG A 162 -0.61 6.64 3.90
CA ARG A 162 -1.94 6.01 4.07
C ARG A 162 -3.00 6.99 4.56
N TYR A 163 -2.63 7.88 5.48
CA TYR A 163 -3.54 8.93 5.93
C TYR A 163 -4.04 9.80 4.77
N TYR A 164 -3.13 10.27 3.91
CA TYR A 164 -3.53 11.08 2.76
C TYR A 164 -4.30 10.26 1.71
N ALA A 165 -3.95 9.00 1.50
CA ALA A 165 -4.71 8.12 0.61
C ALA A 165 -6.14 7.91 1.12
N ALA A 166 -6.33 7.66 2.42
CA ALA A 166 -7.66 7.56 3.04
C ALA A 166 -8.44 8.89 2.94
N THR A 167 -7.76 10.03 3.15
CA THR A 167 -8.38 11.35 2.99
C THR A 167 -8.89 11.58 1.56
N ASN A 168 -8.11 11.18 0.56
CA ASN A 168 -8.52 11.27 -0.86
C ASN A 168 -9.70 10.33 -1.16
N LYS A 169 -9.67 9.09 -0.67
CA LYS A 169 -10.80 8.15 -0.78
C LYS A 169 -12.08 8.70 -0.15
N MET A 170 -11.97 9.32 1.03
CA MET A 170 -13.12 9.93 1.71
C MET A 170 -13.69 11.08 0.88
N ALA A 171 -12.86 11.97 0.35
CA ALA A 171 -13.29 13.07 -0.51
C ALA A 171 -13.97 12.57 -1.80
N ALA A 172 -13.58 11.39 -2.31
CA ALA A 172 -14.23 10.72 -3.42
C ALA A 172 -15.47 9.89 -3.01
N GLY A 173 -15.84 9.86 -1.73
CA GLY A 173 -16.96 9.06 -1.21
C GLY A 173 -16.70 7.56 -1.16
N ALA A 174 -15.43 7.13 -1.25
CA ALA A 174 -15.02 5.72 -1.33
C ALA A 174 -14.59 5.11 0.02
N CYS A 175 -14.54 5.88 1.10
CA CYS A 175 -14.34 5.38 2.47
C CYS A 175 -15.08 6.26 3.50
N ASN A 176 -15.15 5.79 4.75
CA ASN A 176 -15.77 6.50 5.86
C ASN A 176 -14.71 7.18 6.77
N GLU A 177 -15.16 7.97 7.73
CA GLU A 177 -14.30 8.65 8.70
C GLU A 177 -13.55 7.67 9.62
N ASP A 178 -14.06 6.46 9.82
CA ASP A 178 -13.47 5.49 10.76
C ASP A 178 -12.06 5.06 10.32
N GLU A 179 -11.85 4.90 8.98
CA GLU A 179 -10.52 4.58 8.43
C GLU A 179 -9.52 5.69 8.76
N ILE A 180 -9.91 6.95 8.58
CA ILE A 180 -9.06 8.11 8.88
C ILE A 180 -8.78 8.23 10.36
N ASN A 181 -9.81 8.11 11.20
CA ASN A 181 -9.69 8.19 12.65
C ASN A 181 -8.75 7.10 13.19
N LYS A 182 -8.86 5.88 12.66
CA LYS A 182 -7.95 4.79 13.01
C LYS A 182 -6.49 5.14 12.68
N ILE A 183 -6.21 5.64 11.47
CA ILE A 183 -4.85 6.03 11.09
C ILE A 183 -4.33 7.19 11.95
N GLN A 184 -5.18 8.14 12.33
CA GLN A 184 -4.80 9.21 13.27
C GLN A 184 -4.44 8.68 14.66
N MET A 185 -5.14 7.66 15.15
CA MET A 185 -4.74 6.99 16.39
C MET A 185 -3.35 6.33 16.27
N LEU A 186 -3.03 5.76 15.10
CA LEU A 186 -1.72 5.17 14.84
C LEU A 186 -0.60 6.22 14.78
N PHE A 187 -0.88 7.47 14.40
CA PHE A 187 0.09 8.57 14.51
C PHE A 187 0.57 8.76 15.96
N ASN A 188 -0.36 8.70 16.94
CA ASN A 188 0.01 8.81 18.35
C ASN A 188 0.88 7.63 18.80
N GLN A 189 0.60 6.43 18.34
CA GLN A 189 1.39 5.24 18.67
C GLN A 189 2.79 5.30 18.04
N ALA A 190 2.90 5.73 16.78
CA ALA A 190 4.15 5.90 16.06
C ALA A 190 4.92 7.18 16.48
N LYS A 191 4.30 8.06 17.30
CA LYS A 191 4.83 9.37 17.72
C LYS A 191 5.21 10.26 16.55
N ILE A 192 4.35 10.35 15.55
CA ILE A 192 4.52 11.16 14.34
C ILE A 192 3.32 12.08 14.10
N THR A 193 3.51 13.01 13.19
CA THR A 193 2.44 13.85 12.62
C THR A 193 2.53 13.79 11.09
N THR A 194 1.61 14.46 10.40
CA THR A 194 1.69 14.59 8.93
C THR A 194 2.98 15.23 8.45
N ASP A 195 3.64 16.01 9.31
CA ASP A 195 4.89 16.72 8.99
C ASP A 195 6.14 15.83 9.10
N TYR A 196 5.96 14.56 9.43
CA TYR A 196 7.06 13.58 9.39
C TYR A 196 7.59 13.40 7.96
N ARG A 197 6.72 13.42 6.94
CA ARG A 197 7.16 13.39 5.53
C ARG A 197 7.69 14.75 5.11
N LYS A 198 8.96 14.83 4.75
CA LYS A 198 9.65 16.07 4.32
C LYS A 198 8.95 16.74 3.14
N VAL A 199 8.48 15.96 2.16
CA VAL A 199 7.74 16.50 1.00
C VAL A 199 6.43 17.16 1.39
N THR A 200 5.76 16.68 2.45
CA THR A 200 4.55 17.31 2.98
C THR A 200 4.84 18.70 3.53
N VAL A 201 5.93 18.83 4.30
CA VAL A 201 6.38 20.12 4.85
C VAL A 201 6.79 21.06 3.74
N ALA A 202 7.60 20.58 2.80
CA ALA A 202 8.07 21.37 1.67
C ALA A 202 6.92 21.94 0.82
N ALA A 203 5.96 21.08 0.43
CA ALA A 203 4.79 21.50 -0.34
C ALA A 203 3.94 22.53 0.42
N LYS A 204 3.68 22.31 1.73
CA LYS A 204 2.93 23.25 2.58
C LYS A 204 3.63 24.60 2.71
N ASN A 205 4.96 24.62 2.89
CA ASN A 205 5.74 25.85 3.00
C ASN A 205 5.75 26.59 1.66
N HIS A 206 5.99 25.88 0.56
CA HIS A 206 5.96 26.48 -0.77
C HIS A 206 4.58 27.09 -1.12
N LYS A 207 3.49 26.45 -0.67
CA LYS A 207 2.14 27.03 -0.78
C LYS A 207 2.00 28.31 0.03
N LYS A 208 2.55 28.39 1.24
CA LYS A 208 2.52 29.61 2.06
C LYS A 208 3.29 30.74 1.43
N GLU A 209 4.46 30.45 0.85
CA GLU A 209 5.34 31.42 0.21
C GLU A 209 4.76 31.96 -1.09
N THR A 210 4.18 31.10 -1.93
CA THR A 210 3.68 31.46 -3.25
C THR A 210 2.22 31.93 -3.25
N GLY A 211 1.44 31.53 -2.24
CA GLY A 211 -0.01 31.73 -2.21
C GLY A 211 -0.82 30.79 -3.13
N HIS A 212 -0.14 29.88 -3.84
CA HIS A 212 -0.72 28.98 -4.83
C HIS A 212 -0.71 27.51 -4.35
N THR A 213 -1.58 26.68 -4.95
CA THR A 213 -1.49 25.23 -4.73
C THR A 213 -0.11 24.73 -5.17
N SER A 214 0.51 23.91 -4.33
CA SER A 214 1.91 23.53 -4.48
C SER A 214 2.09 22.02 -4.34
N SER A 215 3.15 21.53 -4.92
CA SER A 215 3.61 20.15 -4.85
C SER A 215 5.12 20.11 -4.58
N ALA A 216 5.58 19.01 -4.01
CA ALA A 216 7.00 18.75 -3.78
C ALA A 216 7.32 17.28 -4.04
N ILE A 217 8.54 17.01 -4.47
CA ILE A 217 9.11 15.67 -4.66
C ILE A 217 10.47 15.59 -3.99
N GLU A 218 10.78 14.46 -3.35
CA GLU A 218 12.10 14.13 -2.80
C GLU A 218 12.77 13.12 -3.73
N LEU A 219 13.94 13.48 -4.25
CA LEU A 219 14.76 12.62 -5.09
C LEU A 219 15.55 11.61 -4.23
N GLU A 220 16.16 10.63 -4.87
CA GLU A 220 16.94 9.57 -4.23
C GLU A 220 18.11 10.11 -3.37
N ASP A 221 18.70 11.23 -3.78
CA ASP A 221 19.77 11.92 -3.04
C ASP A 221 19.29 12.80 -1.89
N GLY A 222 17.96 12.83 -1.63
CA GLY A 222 17.33 13.66 -0.61
C GLY A 222 17.06 15.12 -1.04
N THR A 223 17.35 15.48 -2.29
CA THR A 223 17.03 16.81 -2.83
C THR A 223 15.53 16.97 -2.96
N ILE A 224 14.98 18.07 -2.44
CA ILE A 224 13.54 18.37 -2.56
C ILE A 224 13.34 19.48 -3.59
N ILE A 225 12.46 19.22 -4.54
CA ILE A 225 12.06 20.16 -5.59
C ILE A 225 10.58 20.45 -5.45
N CYS A 226 10.21 21.74 -5.61
CA CYS A 226 8.83 22.19 -5.52
C CYS A 226 8.32 22.69 -6.87
N GLY A 227 6.99 22.64 -7.02
CA GLY A 227 6.26 23.28 -8.10
C GLY A 227 4.96 23.89 -7.57
N HIS A 228 4.47 24.96 -8.18
CA HIS A 228 3.19 25.56 -7.82
C HIS A 228 2.34 25.84 -9.07
N SER A 229 1.04 25.91 -8.87
CA SER A 229 0.12 26.24 -9.96
C SER A 229 0.28 27.68 -10.42
N SER A 230 0.14 27.87 -11.72
CA SER A 230 0.13 29.18 -12.38
C SER A 230 -1.16 29.29 -13.22
N GLU A 231 -1.29 30.31 -14.04
CA GLU A 231 -2.36 30.39 -15.04
C GLU A 231 -2.22 29.35 -16.15
N LEU A 232 -1.00 28.87 -16.39
CA LEU A 232 -0.69 27.93 -17.47
C LEU A 232 -0.72 26.46 -17.02
N LEU A 233 -0.21 26.14 -15.82
CA LEU A 233 0.08 24.80 -15.37
C LEU A 233 -0.55 24.49 -14.01
N GLY A 234 -0.98 23.25 -13.81
CA GLY A 234 -1.25 22.69 -12.49
C GLY A 234 0.04 22.51 -11.67
N CYS A 235 -0.05 22.36 -10.34
CA CYS A 235 1.13 22.23 -9.49
C CYS A 235 1.93 20.94 -9.77
N SER A 236 1.28 19.82 -10.09
CA SER A 236 1.89 18.56 -10.50
C SER A 236 2.67 18.70 -11.81
N ALA A 237 2.06 19.33 -12.80
CA ALA A 237 2.68 19.61 -14.10
C ALA A 237 3.90 20.53 -13.97
N ALA A 238 3.79 21.61 -13.15
CA ALA A 238 4.91 22.50 -12.85
C ALA A 238 6.04 21.78 -12.13
N LEU A 239 5.71 20.93 -11.14
CA LEU A 239 6.69 20.08 -10.45
C LEU A 239 7.42 19.17 -11.41
N LEU A 240 6.70 18.48 -12.30
CA LEU A 240 7.27 17.56 -13.30
C LEU A 240 8.31 18.28 -14.17
N LEU A 241 7.99 19.46 -14.69
CA LEU A 241 8.94 20.25 -15.49
C LEU A 241 10.15 20.71 -14.66
N ASN A 242 9.95 21.14 -13.42
CA ASN A 242 11.03 21.58 -12.56
C ASN A 242 11.98 20.43 -12.21
N VAL A 243 11.46 19.27 -11.85
CA VAL A 243 12.29 18.12 -11.48
C VAL A 243 13.06 17.56 -12.68
N THR A 244 12.43 17.48 -13.85
CA THR A 244 13.11 17.01 -15.06
C THR A 244 14.20 17.98 -15.53
N LYS A 245 13.98 19.29 -15.42
CA LYS A 245 15.04 20.30 -15.66
C LYS A 245 16.22 20.10 -14.70
N GLN A 246 15.96 19.99 -13.41
CA GLN A 246 17.00 19.79 -12.39
C GLN A 246 17.83 18.54 -12.68
N LEU A 247 17.20 17.42 -12.95
CA LEU A 247 17.86 16.13 -13.24
C LEU A 247 18.65 16.16 -14.56
N ALA A 248 18.21 16.96 -15.53
CA ALA A 248 18.89 17.12 -16.81
C ALA A 248 20.00 18.20 -16.80
N GLY A 249 20.17 18.92 -15.69
CA GLY A 249 21.13 20.04 -15.63
C GLY A 249 20.73 21.23 -16.51
N ILE A 250 19.43 21.43 -16.76
CA ILE A 250 18.87 22.53 -17.54
C ILE A 250 18.62 23.72 -16.63
N ASP A 251 18.93 24.91 -17.13
CA ASP A 251 18.69 26.16 -16.39
C ASP A 251 17.22 26.27 -15.95
N HIS A 252 17.01 26.58 -14.69
CA HIS A 252 15.68 26.71 -14.08
C HIS A 252 14.82 27.77 -14.80
N GLU A 253 15.40 28.86 -15.27
CA GLU A 253 14.68 29.93 -15.96
C GLU A 253 14.25 29.55 -17.38
N LEU A 254 14.84 28.51 -17.95
CA LEU A 254 14.47 28.04 -19.29
C LEU A 254 13.06 27.43 -19.26
N LYS A 255 12.19 27.91 -20.14
CA LYS A 255 10.85 27.37 -20.35
C LYS A 255 10.91 26.25 -21.38
N LEU A 256 10.82 24.99 -20.95
CA LEU A 256 10.81 23.83 -21.84
C LEU A 256 9.63 23.85 -22.81
N ILE A 257 8.46 24.30 -22.34
CA ILE A 257 7.26 24.48 -23.16
C ILE A 257 6.95 25.96 -23.25
N PRO A 258 7.10 26.60 -24.40
CA PRO A 258 6.77 28.01 -24.57
C PRO A 258 5.27 28.27 -24.34
N GLN A 259 4.92 29.44 -23.82
CA GLN A 259 3.53 29.85 -23.59
C GLN A 259 2.69 29.76 -24.88
N SER A 260 3.28 30.13 -26.03
CA SER A 260 2.65 30.04 -27.35
C SER A 260 2.23 28.62 -27.75
N MET A 261 2.79 27.59 -27.09
CA MET A 261 2.37 26.18 -27.28
C MET A 261 1.31 25.76 -26.27
N ILE A 262 1.33 26.36 -25.07
CA ILE A 262 0.37 26.03 -23.99
C ILE A 262 -1.00 26.65 -24.29
N GLU A 263 -1.07 27.91 -24.70
CA GLU A 263 -2.32 28.63 -24.94
C GLU A 263 -3.25 27.95 -25.95
N PRO A 264 -2.79 27.42 -27.10
CA PRO A 264 -3.64 26.66 -28.02
C PRO A 264 -4.21 25.39 -27.40
N ILE A 265 -3.44 24.69 -26.54
CA ILE A 265 -3.92 23.50 -25.84
C ILE A 265 -5.02 23.90 -24.84
N GLN A 266 -4.81 24.98 -24.06
CA GLN A 266 -5.81 25.53 -23.15
C GLN A 266 -7.11 25.89 -23.89
N HIS A 267 -6.98 26.58 -25.05
CA HIS A 267 -8.12 26.94 -25.88
C HIS A 267 -8.90 25.71 -26.35
N THR A 268 -8.21 24.71 -26.85
CA THR A 268 -8.80 23.44 -27.29
C THR A 268 -9.52 22.76 -26.12
N LYS A 269 -8.86 22.64 -24.97
CA LYS A 269 -9.38 21.99 -23.77
C LYS A 269 -10.69 22.65 -23.28
N VAL A 270 -10.74 23.98 -23.22
CA VAL A 270 -11.89 24.71 -22.71
C VAL A 270 -13.00 24.83 -23.73
N ASN A 271 -12.66 25.22 -24.96
CA ASN A 271 -13.68 25.61 -25.95
C ASN A 271 -14.22 24.44 -26.80
N TYR A 272 -13.44 23.37 -26.96
CA TYR A 272 -13.86 22.22 -27.79
C TYR A 272 -14.10 20.94 -27.00
N LEU A 273 -13.35 20.72 -25.90
CA LEU A 273 -13.49 19.52 -25.09
C LEU A 273 -14.33 19.71 -23.82
N GLY A 274 -14.80 20.95 -23.54
CA GLY A 274 -15.69 21.26 -22.41
C GLY A 274 -14.99 21.22 -21.06
N GLY A 275 -13.68 21.29 -21.02
CA GLY A 275 -12.92 21.37 -19.75
C GLY A 275 -13.15 22.70 -19.05
N HIS A 276 -13.35 22.66 -17.70
CA HIS A 276 -13.53 23.88 -16.91
C HIS A 276 -12.21 24.47 -16.39
N ASN A 277 -11.15 23.66 -16.32
CA ASN A 277 -9.84 24.09 -15.83
C ASN A 277 -8.89 24.30 -17.04
N PRO A 278 -8.47 25.54 -17.34
CA PRO A 278 -7.57 25.81 -18.46
C PRO A 278 -6.14 25.32 -18.22
N ARG A 279 -5.71 25.17 -16.96
CA ARG A 279 -4.33 24.76 -16.64
C ARG A 279 -4.03 23.38 -17.22
N LEU A 280 -2.82 23.20 -17.78
CA LEU A 280 -2.39 21.92 -18.27
C LEU A 280 -2.13 20.98 -17.08
N HIS A 281 -2.59 19.76 -17.24
CA HIS A 281 -2.32 18.62 -16.36
C HIS A 281 -1.02 17.93 -16.75
N THR A 282 -0.59 16.95 -15.97
CA THR A 282 0.67 16.24 -16.15
C THR A 282 0.76 15.50 -17.49
N ASP A 283 -0.31 14.84 -17.90
CA ASP A 283 -0.43 14.12 -19.17
C ASP A 283 -0.33 15.08 -20.39
N GLU A 284 -1.02 16.21 -20.35
CA GLU A 284 -0.98 17.22 -21.40
C GLU A 284 0.43 17.82 -21.56
N VAL A 285 1.12 18.06 -20.43
CA VAL A 285 2.51 18.51 -20.40
C VAL A 285 3.46 17.47 -20.98
N LEU A 286 3.28 16.19 -20.65
CA LEU A 286 4.10 15.10 -21.21
C LEU A 286 3.91 14.96 -22.72
N VAL A 287 2.67 15.07 -23.22
CA VAL A 287 2.39 15.06 -24.66
C VAL A 287 3.06 16.25 -25.35
N ALA A 288 2.90 17.47 -24.82
CA ALA A 288 3.53 18.67 -25.39
C ALA A 288 5.05 18.56 -25.40
N LEU A 289 5.66 18.10 -24.29
CA LEU A 289 7.09 17.90 -24.17
C LEU A 289 7.61 16.85 -25.15
N SER A 290 6.85 15.75 -25.35
CA SER A 290 7.20 14.71 -26.31
C SER A 290 7.23 15.21 -27.75
N VAL A 291 6.24 16.03 -28.14
CA VAL A 291 6.22 16.65 -29.48
C VAL A 291 7.40 17.61 -29.68
N LEU A 292 7.71 18.43 -28.67
CA LEU A 292 8.82 19.37 -28.72
C LEU A 292 10.18 18.68 -28.74
N SER A 293 10.33 17.52 -28.13
CA SER A 293 11.57 16.75 -28.04
C SER A 293 12.14 16.33 -29.40
N GLU A 294 11.32 16.29 -30.44
CA GLU A 294 11.75 15.99 -31.82
C GLU A 294 12.71 17.07 -32.37
N ASN A 295 12.54 18.32 -31.93
CA ASN A 295 13.32 19.46 -32.46
C ASN A 295 14.07 20.26 -31.36
N ASP A 296 13.87 19.93 -30.09
CA ASP A 296 14.50 20.61 -28.96
C ASP A 296 15.26 19.61 -28.07
N GLU A 297 16.58 19.79 -27.99
CA GLU A 297 17.47 18.91 -27.24
C GLU A 297 17.20 18.97 -25.73
N ASN A 298 16.80 20.13 -25.18
CA ASN A 298 16.51 20.26 -23.77
C ASN A 298 15.22 19.52 -23.41
N CYS A 299 14.20 19.58 -24.27
CA CYS A 299 12.98 18.80 -24.10
C CYS A 299 13.27 17.30 -24.11
N ARG A 300 14.12 16.82 -25.00
CA ARG A 300 14.55 15.43 -25.07
C ARG A 300 15.31 15.00 -23.80
N LYS A 301 16.31 15.79 -23.38
CA LYS A 301 17.05 15.55 -22.14
C LYS A 301 16.15 15.51 -20.90
N ALA A 302 15.14 16.37 -20.83
CA ALA A 302 14.16 16.36 -19.75
C ALA A 302 13.33 15.09 -19.73
N LEU A 303 12.82 14.63 -20.88
CA LEU A 303 12.06 13.37 -20.98
C LEU A 303 12.87 12.15 -20.57
N GLU A 304 14.16 12.11 -20.91
CA GLU A 304 15.06 11.01 -20.54
C GLU A 304 15.24 10.86 -19.01
N GLN A 305 14.87 11.88 -18.22
CA GLN A 305 14.94 11.82 -16.77
C GLN A 305 13.74 11.15 -16.11
N LEU A 306 12.63 10.99 -16.80
CA LEU A 306 11.40 10.43 -16.20
C LEU A 306 11.59 9.10 -15.46
N PRO A 307 12.39 8.13 -15.95
CA PRO A 307 12.62 6.88 -15.24
C PRO A 307 13.23 7.06 -13.84
N LYS A 308 13.97 8.16 -13.59
CA LYS A 308 14.58 8.47 -12.28
C LYS A 308 13.57 8.92 -11.23
N LEU A 309 12.34 9.24 -11.63
CA LEU A 309 11.27 9.63 -10.72
C LEU A 309 10.55 8.44 -10.10
N ARG A 310 10.81 7.24 -10.61
CA ARG A 310 10.17 6.02 -10.11
C ARG A 310 10.57 5.77 -8.65
N GLY A 311 9.57 5.66 -7.77
CA GLY A 311 9.78 5.41 -6.34
C GLY A 311 10.06 6.65 -5.50
N CYS A 312 10.21 7.83 -6.13
CA CYS A 312 10.35 9.09 -5.40
C CYS A 312 9.10 9.42 -4.59
N GLN A 313 9.29 10.06 -3.45
CA GLN A 313 8.20 10.51 -2.59
C GLN A 313 7.69 11.87 -3.07
N ALA A 314 6.38 11.99 -3.28
CA ALA A 314 5.76 13.26 -3.67
C ALA A 314 4.56 13.60 -2.78
N HIS A 315 4.23 14.89 -2.69
CA HIS A 315 3.05 15.40 -2.00
C HIS A 315 2.50 16.64 -2.72
N CYS A 316 1.17 16.72 -2.80
CA CYS A 316 0.44 17.87 -3.33
C CYS A 316 -0.47 18.47 -2.27
N THR A 317 -0.60 19.79 -2.24
CA THR A 317 -1.46 20.52 -1.30
C THR A 317 -2.89 20.64 -1.78
N VAL A 318 -3.24 19.92 -2.84
CA VAL A 318 -4.56 19.81 -3.45
C VAL A 318 -4.79 18.36 -3.85
N MET A 319 -6.04 17.94 -3.84
CA MET A 319 -6.40 16.64 -4.39
C MET A 319 -6.18 16.66 -5.91
N LEU A 320 -5.43 15.70 -6.40
CA LEU A 320 -5.15 15.56 -7.83
C LEU A 320 -6.30 14.87 -8.56
N SER A 321 -6.47 15.21 -9.83
CA SER A 321 -7.30 14.44 -10.76
C SER A 321 -6.62 13.13 -11.15
N ASP A 322 -7.38 12.18 -11.72
CA ASP A 322 -6.85 10.86 -12.12
C ASP A 322 -5.69 10.96 -13.13
N VAL A 323 -5.69 12.00 -13.95
CA VAL A 323 -4.62 12.24 -14.96
C VAL A 323 -3.33 12.85 -14.38
N ASP A 324 -3.39 13.32 -13.13
CA ASP A 324 -2.23 13.89 -12.42
C ASP A 324 -1.66 12.92 -11.36
N GLN A 325 -2.32 11.81 -11.10
CA GLN A 325 -1.90 10.75 -10.18
C GLN A 325 -1.03 9.72 -10.89
#